data_452db3bfdf6b7f4d2ac0c46bfdef7ec8
#
_entry.id   452db3bfdf6b7f4d2ac0c46bfdef7ec8
#
_cell.length_a   1.000
_cell.length_b   1.000
_cell.length_c   1.000
_cell.angle_alpha   90.00
_cell.angle_beta   90.00
_cell.angle_gamma   90.00
#
_symmetry.space_group_name_H-M   'P 1'
#
loop_
_entity.id
_entity.type
_entity.pdbx_description
1 polymer ?
#
loop_
_entity_poly.entity_id
_entity_poly.type
_entity_poly.pdbx_seq_one_letter_code
_entity_poly.pdbx_strand_id
1 'polypeptide(L)'
;MTYENSTVNRWHENPDSRLRNGGDTIDAHQPRVATLCHSLAAHMGHPLIGSDLLLAARNHDEAERVLGDMPAPAKARFPELAEAYAIAEREVLRGMGLDWKLTAKEEQMLHLCDKLDAHMFAVSRGVTGQERDEARALINVMSDKFKAREWVAAQMGANQ
;
A
#
# COMPACT_ATOMS: atom_id res chain seq x y z
N MET A 1 -8.50 24.45 -9.05
CA MET A 1 -7.61 23.63 -9.89
C MET A 1 -8.20 22.22 -9.88
N THR A 2 -8.81 21.81 -10.98
CA THR A 2 -9.35 20.45 -11.11
C THR A 2 -8.21 19.54 -11.52
N TYR A 3 -7.77 18.67 -10.64
CA TYR A 3 -6.83 17.58 -10.94
C TYR A 3 -7.58 16.48 -11.71
N GLU A 4 -8.23 16.86 -12.81
CA GLU A 4 -8.91 15.92 -13.67
C GLU A 4 -7.88 15.06 -14.39
N ASN A 5 -7.88 13.77 -14.08
CA ASN A 5 -7.24 12.68 -14.81
C ASN A 5 -5.71 12.48 -14.72
N SER A 6 -5.05 12.84 -13.66
CA SER A 6 -3.69 12.33 -13.47
C SER A 6 -3.73 10.93 -12.83
N THR A 7 -3.90 9.92 -13.67
CA THR A 7 -3.71 8.54 -13.25
C THR A 7 -2.24 8.32 -12.93
N VAL A 8 -1.89 8.20 -11.65
CA VAL A 8 -0.52 7.89 -11.24
C VAL A 8 -0.31 6.38 -11.38
N ASN A 9 0.65 6.01 -12.23
CA ASN A 9 1.09 4.64 -12.35
C ASN A 9 2.07 4.34 -11.22
N ARG A 10 1.75 3.36 -10.42
CA ARG A 10 2.69 2.72 -9.50
C ARG A 10 3.75 1.98 -10.33
N TRP A 11 4.91 1.77 -9.81
CA TRP A 11 5.97 1.02 -10.47
C TRP A 11 6.62 1.71 -11.69
N HIS A 12 6.32 2.95 -11.99
CA HIS A 12 6.81 3.63 -13.21
C HIS A 12 8.34 3.67 -13.31
N GLU A 13 9.05 3.70 -12.17
CA GLU A 13 10.51 3.64 -12.07
C GLU A 13 11.06 2.22 -11.91
N ASN A 14 10.19 1.18 -11.93
CA ASN A 14 10.64 -0.18 -11.70
C ASN A 14 11.41 -0.71 -12.92
N PRO A 15 12.60 -1.33 -12.74
CA PRO A 15 13.38 -1.88 -13.84
C PRO A 15 12.68 -3.05 -14.54
N ASP A 16 11.81 -3.78 -13.84
CA ASP A 16 11.04 -4.87 -14.44
C ASP A 16 9.87 -4.31 -15.28
N SER A 17 9.94 -4.53 -16.58
CA SER A 17 8.93 -4.03 -17.52
C SER A 17 7.53 -4.61 -17.28
N ARG A 18 7.41 -5.80 -16.66
CA ARG A 18 6.13 -6.42 -16.31
C ARG A 18 5.40 -5.62 -15.24
N LEU A 19 6.13 -4.97 -14.33
CA LEU A 19 5.60 -4.06 -13.33
C LEU A 19 5.39 -2.66 -13.92
N ARG A 20 6.42 -2.09 -14.54
CA ARG A 20 6.37 -0.74 -15.11
C ARG A 20 5.22 -0.56 -16.10
N ASN A 21 4.95 -1.57 -16.93
CA ASN A 21 3.89 -1.55 -17.93
C ASN A 21 2.63 -2.32 -17.48
N GLY A 22 2.58 -2.74 -16.23
CA GLY A 22 1.52 -3.59 -15.69
C GLY A 22 0.16 -2.92 -15.53
N GLY A 23 0.10 -1.59 -15.63
CA GLY A 23 -1.15 -0.84 -15.51
C GLY A 23 -1.69 -0.75 -14.08
N ASP A 24 -0.85 -0.93 -13.07
CA ASP A 24 -1.23 -0.70 -11.68
C ASP A 24 -1.25 0.79 -11.39
N THR A 25 -2.40 1.29 -11.00
CA THR A 25 -2.61 2.70 -10.68
C THR A 25 -3.01 2.86 -9.22
N ILE A 26 -2.82 4.04 -8.66
CA ILE A 26 -3.29 4.32 -7.30
C ILE A 26 -4.80 4.14 -7.19
N ASP A 27 -5.56 4.47 -8.26
CA ASP A 27 -7.02 4.29 -8.32
C ASP A 27 -7.44 2.82 -8.22
N ALA A 28 -6.63 1.89 -8.73
CA ALA A 28 -6.89 0.47 -8.63
C ALA A 28 -6.36 -0.12 -7.32
N HIS A 29 -5.22 0.36 -6.84
CA HIS A 29 -4.54 -0.12 -5.65
C HIS A 29 -5.31 0.21 -4.36
N GLN A 30 -5.65 1.47 -4.14
CA GLN A 30 -6.27 1.93 -2.89
C GLN A 30 -7.56 1.17 -2.53
N PRO A 31 -8.50 0.92 -3.45
CA PRO A 31 -9.66 0.08 -3.16
C PRO A 31 -9.31 -1.37 -2.77
N ARG A 32 -8.27 -1.97 -3.38
CA ARG A 32 -7.81 -3.31 -3.01
C ARG A 32 -7.24 -3.32 -1.60
N VAL A 33 -6.42 -2.32 -1.22
CA VAL A 33 -5.90 -2.16 0.15
C VAL A 33 -7.05 -2.01 1.15
N ALA A 34 -8.05 -1.20 0.86
CA ALA A 34 -9.23 -1.06 1.72
C ALA A 34 -9.98 -2.39 1.90
N THR A 35 -10.11 -3.18 0.83
CA THR A 35 -10.72 -4.51 0.88
C THR A 35 -9.90 -5.47 1.76
N LEU A 36 -8.57 -5.44 1.64
CA LEU A 36 -7.67 -6.24 2.49
C LEU A 36 -7.78 -5.83 3.96
N CYS A 37 -7.85 -4.53 4.26
CA CYS A 37 -8.06 -4.05 5.63
C CYS A 37 -9.37 -4.56 6.24
N HIS A 38 -10.48 -4.52 5.48
CA HIS A 38 -11.74 -5.11 5.92
C HIS A 38 -11.64 -6.61 6.16
N SER A 39 -11.02 -7.35 5.22
CA SER A 39 -10.86 -8.80 5.33
C SER A 39 -9.98 -9.18 6.53
N LEU A 40 -8.90 -8.43 6.78
CA LEU A 40 -8.03 -8.66 7.95
C LEU A 40 -8.77 -8.36 9.26
N ALA A 41 -9.55 -7.28 9.32
CA ALA A 41 -10.37 -6.96 10.48
C ALA A 41 -11.38 -8.08 10.78
N ALA A 42 -12.06 -8.58 9.76
CA ALA A 42 -12.99 -9.71 9.89
C ALA A 42 -12.29 -10.98 10.39
N HIS A 43 -11.08 -11.28 9.89
CA HIS A 43 -10.24 -12.39 10.40
C HIS A 43 -9.92 -12.23 11.89
N MET A 44 -9.70 -10.99 12.34
CA MET A 44 -9.46 -10.69 13.76
C MET A 44 -10.74 -10.65 14.62
N GLY A 45 -11.90 -10.95 14.07
CA GLY A 45 -13.19 -10.91 14.76
C GLY A 45 -13.84 -9.51 14.83
N HIS A 46 -13.35 -8.56 14.04
CA HIS A 46 -13.92 -7.22 13.93
C HIS A 46 -14.68 -7.09 12.61
N PRO A 47 -16.01 -7.03 12.60
CA PRO A 47 -16.79 -7.04 11.34
C PRO A 47 -16.64 -5.76 10.52
N LEU A 48 -16.21 -4.66 11.13
CA LEU A 48 -16.03 -3.36 10.49
C LEU A 48 -14.69 -2.75 10.90
N ILE A 49 -14.09 -1.98 9.99
CA ILE A 49 -12.95 -1.11 10.28
C ILE A 49 -13.45 0.30 10.64
N GLY A 50 -12.65 1.03 11.43
CA GLY A 50 -12.95 2.43 11.76
C GLY A 50 -12.98 3.33 10.53
N SER A 51 -13.71 4.43 10.62
CA SER A 51 -13.83 5.43 9.53
C SER A 51 -12.46 5.97 9.10
N ASP A 52 -11.58 6.25 10.05
CA ASP A 52 -10.25 6.80 9.77
C ASP A 52 -9.36 5.79 9.04
N LEU A 53 -9.40 4.51 9.44
CA LEU A 53 -8.67 3.46 8.71
C LEU A 53 -9.23 3.25 7.31
N LEU A 54 -10.55 3.30 7.13
CA LEU A 54 -11.17 3.21 5.80
C LEU A 54 -10.77 4.40 4.93
N LEU A 55 -10.82 5.62 5.49
CA LEU A 55 -10.41 6.84 4.78
C LEU A 55 -8.94 6.76 4.38
N ALA A 56 -8.06 6.38 5.30
CA ALA A 56 -6.64 6.19 5.02
C ALA A 56 -6.41 5.11 3.95
N ALA A 57 -7.02 3.93 4.09
CA ALA A 57 -6.82 2.83 3.14
C ALA A 57 -7.25 3.18 1.71
N ARG A 58 -8.23 4.07 1.56
CA ARG A 58 -8.73 4.49 0.25
C ARG A 58 -8.00 5.70 -0.33
N ASN A 59 -7.15 6.39 0.44
CA ASN A 59 -6.59 7.68 0.02
C ASN A 59 -5.12 7.87 0.42
N HIS A 60 -4.42 6.83 0.92
CA HIS A 60 -3.06 7.00 1.44
C HIS A 60 -2.04 7.48 0.38
N ASP A 61 -2.25 7.15 -0.89
CA ASP A 61 -1.39 7.55 -2.01
C ASP A 61 -1.93 8.78 -2.78
N GLU A 62 -3.03 9.43 -2.35
CA GLU A 62 -3.61 10.58 -3.07
C GLU A 62 -2.63 11.76 -3.20
N ALA A 63 -1.71 11.92 -2.25
CA ALA A 63 -0.68 12.95 -2.36
C ALA A 63 0.26 12.75 -3.56
N GLU A 64 0.44 11.50 -4.03
CA GLU A 64 1.29 11.18 -5.19
C GLU A 64 0.78 11.82 -6.48
N ARG A 65 -0.52 12.16 -6.56
CA ARG A 65 -1.06 12.91 -7.71
C ARG A 65 -0.43 14.31 -7.86
N VAL A 66 0.09 14.85 -6.78
CA VAL A 66 0.71 16.18 -6.73
C VAL A 66 2.23 16.07 -6.68
N LEU A 67 2.75 15.16 -5.89
CA LEU A 67 4.18 15.04 -5.58
C LEU A 67 4.90 14.04 -6.50
N GLY A 68 4.16 13.14 -7.15
CA GLY A 68 4.71 11.94 -7.78
C GLY A 68 5.02 10.86 -6.74
N ASP A 69 5.20 9.62 -7.16
CA ASP A 69 5.65 8.52 -6.30
C ASP A 69 7.17 8.61 -6.07
N MET A 70 7.60 8.46 -4.82
CA MET A 70 9.02 8.32 -4.48
C MET A 70 9.36 6.83 -4.37
N PRO A 71 10.23 6.29 -5.25
CA PRO A 71 10.58 4.87 -5.25
C PRO A 71 11.17 4.40 -3.92
N ALA A 72 10.76 3.21 -3.46
CA ALA A 72 11.21 2.64 -2.19
C ALA A 72 12.75 2.57 -2.05
N PRO A 73 13.54 2.24 -3.09
CA PRO A 73 15.01 2.32 -3.00
C PRO A 73 15.53 3.73 -2.73
N ALA A 74 14.87 4.76 -3.26
CA ALA A 74 15.25 6.16 -2.99
C ALA A 74 14.94 6.54 -1.53
N LYS A 75 13.75 6.16 -1.03
CA LYS A 75 13.38 6.35 0.40
C LYS A 75 14.40 5.68 1.33
N ALA A 76 14.84 4.47 1.01
CA ALA A 76 15.82 3.73 1.81
C ALA A 76 17.22 4.36 1.77
N ARG A 77 17.63 4.89 0.62
CA ARG A 77 18.98 5.48 0.42
C ARG A 77 19.12 6.88 1.00
N PHE A 78 18.04 7.64 1.04
CA PHE A 78 18.03 9.05 1.46
C PHE A 78 16.96 9.29 2.53
N PRO A 79 17.21 8.90 3.81
CA PRO A 79 16.21 9.01 4.88
C PRO A 79 15.72 10.43 5.12
N GLU A 80 16.58 11.44 5.02
CA GLU A 80 16.22 12.85 5.22
C GLU A 80 15.23 13.32 4.13
N LEU A 81 15.45 12.87 2.89
CA LEU A 81 14.55 13.17 1.79
C LEU A 81 13.21 12.44 1.97
N ALA A 82 13.24 11.20 2.44
CA ALA A 82 12.03 10.43 2.76
C ALA A 82 11.20 11.09 3.86
N GLU A 83 11.83 11.66 4.89
CA GLU A 83 11.15 12.40 5.96
C GLU A 83 10.52 13.69 5.42
N ALA A 84 11.28 14.48 4.65
CA ALA A 84 10.75 15.70 4.03
C ALA A 84 9.58 15.40 3.09
N TYR A 85 9.67 14.31 2.32
CA TYR A 85 8.61 13.85 1.44
C TYR A 85 7.35 13.45 2.23
N ALA A 86 7.50 12.69 3.32
CA ALA A 86 6.38 12.32 4.19
C ALA A 86 5.70 13.52 4.86
N ILE A 87 6.43 14.60 5.14
CA ILE A 87 5.84 15.87 5.61
C ILE A 87 5.01 16.50 4.50
N ALA A 88 5.55 16.59 3.29
CA ALA A 88 4.85 17.14 2.14
C ALA A 88 3.58 16.34 1.79
N GLU A 89 3.64 15.00 1.83
CA GLU A 89 2.46 14.13 1.64
C GLU A 89 1.34 14.49 2.62
N ARG A 90 1.66 14.62 3.92
CA ARG A 90 0.66 14.99 4.94
C ARG A 90 0.06 16.38 4.71
N GLU A 91 0.86 17.34 4.26
CA GLU A 91 0.36 18.69 3.97
C GLU A 91 -0.57 18.69 2.75
N VAL A 92 -0.22 17.96 1.70
CA VAL A 92 -1.06 17.80 0.50
C VAL A 92 -2.38 17.12 0.86
N LEU A 93 -2.35 15.99 1.58
CA LEU A 93 -3.55 15.28 2.02
C LEU A 93 -4.46 16.18 2.87
N ARG A 94 -3.88 16.90 3.81
CA ARG A 94 -4.64 17.86 4.63
C ARG A 94 -5.27 18.97 3.78
N GLY A 95 -4.54 19.48 2.80
CA GLY A 95 -5.05 20.47 1.83
C GLY A 95 -6.20 19.96 0.97
N MET A 96 -6.27 18.64 0.74
CA MET A 96 -7.37 17.94 0.07
C MET A 96 -8.56 17.64 1.02
N GLY A 97 -8.46 17.94 2.31
CA GLY A 97 -9.47 17.58 3.31
C GLY A 97 -9.38 16.11 3.73
N LEU A 98 -8.27 15.45 3.41
CA LEU A 98 -7.98 14.06 3.78
C LEU A 98 -7.09 14.05 5.02
N ASP A 99 -7.72 14.09 6.19
CA ASP A 99 -7.05 14.03 7.48
C ASP A 99 -7.64 12.88 8.31
N TRP A 100 -6.81 11.98 8.77
CA TRP A 100 -7.19 10.81 9.58
C TRP A 100 -6.24 10.63 10.75
N LYS A 101 -6.73 10.00 11.80
CA LYS A 101 -5.95 9.66 12.99
C LYS A 101 -5.99 8.16 13.21
N LEU A 102 -4.91 7.50 12.83
CA LEU A 102 -4.76 6.06 13.06
C LEU A 102 -4.10 5.80 14.41
N THR A 103 -4.55 4.75 15.06
CA THR A 103 -3.79 4.12 16.14
C THR A 103 -2.57 3.40 15.56
N ALA A 104 -1.56 3.16 16.37
CA ALA A 104 -0.36 2.42 15.94
C ALA A 104 -0.71 1.01 15.36
N LYS A 105 -1.78 0.39 15.86
CA LYS A 105 -2.28 -0.88 15.33
C LYS A 105 -2.88 -0.72 13.94
N GLU A 106 -3.66 0.32 13.71
CA GLU A 106 -4.27 0.61 12.41
C GLU A 106 -3.22 1.00 11.37
N GLU A 107 -2.19 1.78 11.75
CA GLU A 107 -1.05 2.08 10.87
C GLU A 107 -0.33 0.80 10.43
N GLN A 108 -0.06 -0.11 11.36
CA GLN A 108 0.56 -1.39 11.04
C GLN A 108 -0.33 -2.27 10.14
N MET A 109 -1.64 -2.22 10.35
CA MET A 109 -2.62 -2.94 9.56
C MET A 109 -2.68 -2.40 8.13
N LEU A 110 -2.75 -1.08 7.96
CA LEU A 110 -2.70 -0.42 6.66
C LEU A 110 -1.41 -0.78 5.92
N HIS A 111 -0.28 -0.67 6.59
CA HIS A 111 1.03 -0.98 6.01
C HIS A 111 1.17 -2.45 5.58
N LEU A 112 0.65 -3.40 6.39
CA LEU A 112 0.61 -4.81 6.00
C LEU A 112 -0.22 -5.01 4.72
N CYS A 113 -1.42 -4.41 4.64
CA CYS A 113 -2.32 -4.56 3.52
C CYS A 113 -1.75 -3.91 2.24
N ASP A 114 -1.11 -2.74 2.35
CA ASP A 114 -0.39 -2.11 1.24
C ASP A 114 0.71 -3.01 0.68
N LYS A 115 1.60 -3.51 1.55
CA LYS A 115 2.69 -4.43 1.13
C LYS A 115 2.17 -5.73 0.54
N LEU A 116 1.09 -6.27 1.09
CA LEU A 116 0.46 -7.48 0.59
C LEU A 116 -0.13 -7.26 -0.81
N ASP A 117 -0.87 -6.18 -1.04
CA ASP A 117 -1.41 -5.84 -2.36
C ASP A 117 -0.30 -5.67 -3.41
N ALA A 118 0.74 -4.91 -3.08
CA ALA A 118 1.90 -4.72 -3.95
C ALA A 118 2.59 -6.06 -4.31
N HIS A 119 2.75 -6.96 -3.34
CA HIS A 119 3.32 -8.29 -3.56
C HIS A 119 2.42 -9.14 -4.46
N MET A 120 1.13 -9.19 -4.18
CA MET A 120 0.15 -9.95 -4.97
C MET A 120 0.09 -9.46 -6.41
N PHE A 121 0.11 -8.14 -6.62
CA PHE A 121 0.17 -7.56 -7.96
C PHE A 121 1.43 -8.03 -8.70
N ALA A 122 2.61 -7.91 -8.09
CA ALA A 122 3.86 -8.33 -8.70
C ALA A 122 3.87 -9.82 -9.07
N VAL A 123 3.39 -10.69 -8.18
CA VAL A 123 3.27 -12.14 -8.46
C VAL A 123 2.29 -12.41 -9.60
N SER A 124 1.16 -11.71 -9.65
CA SER A 124 0.17 -11.84 -10.74
C SER A 124 0.75 -11.48 -12.13
N ARG A 125 1.82 -10.68 -12.16
CA ARG A 125 2.58 -10.34 -13.37
C ARG A 125 3.73 -11.30 -13.66
N GLY A 126 3.84 -12.38 -12.91
CA GLY A 126 4.89 -13.39 -13.07
C GLY A 126 6.27 -12.93 -12.58
N VAL A 127 6.32 -11.89 -11.73
CA VAL A 127 7.59 -11.43 -11.13
C VAL A 127 7.96 -12.38 -9.98
N THR A 128 9.13 -12.96 -10.08
CA THR A 128 9.70 -13.92 -9.11
C THR A 128 11.12 -13.50 -8.76
N GLY A 129 11.73 -14.17 -7.81
CA GLY A 129 13.12 -13.97 -7.42
C GLY A 129 13.28 -13.37 -6.04
N GLN A 130 14.53 -13.10 -5.68
CA GLN A 130 14.93 -12.74 -4.32
C GLN A 130 14.13 -11.58 -3.71
N GLU A 131 13.89 -10.51 -4.47
CA GLU A 131 13.10 -9.37 -3.97
C GLU A 131 11.67 -9.76 -3.57
N ARG A 132 11.07 -10.72 -4.31
CA ARG A 132 9.73 -11.22 -3.98
C ARG A 132 9.74 -12.12 -2.76
N ASP A 133 10.77 -12.90 -2.59
CA ASP A 133 10.95 -13.75 -1.41
C ASP A 133 11.18 -12.90 -0.16
N GLU A 134 11.99 -11.85 -0.26
CA GLU A 134 12.22 -10.88 0.82
C GLU A 134 10.92 -10.12 1.17
N ALA A 135 10.17 -9.65 0.17
CA ALA A 135 8.87 -9.01 0.40
C ALA A 135 7.89 -9.95 1.10
N ARG A 136 7.82 -11.22 0.67
CA ARG A 136 6.98 -12.24 1.31
C ARG A 136 7.42 -12.52 2.74
N ALA A 137 8.72 -12.60 3.00
CA ALA A 137 9.25 -12.78 4.36
C ALA A 137 8.86 -11.62 5.28
N LEU A 138 8.99 -10.38 4.79
CA LEU A 138 8.57 -9.18 5.52
C LEU A 138 7.06 -9.21 5.84
N ILE A 139 6.21 -9.50 4.85
CA ILE A 139 4.76 -9.62 5.02
C ILE A 139 4.43 -10.66 6.10
N ASN A 140 5.10 -11.81 6.09
CA ASN A 140 4.91 -12.84 7.10
C ASN A 140 5.25 -12.33 8.51
N VAL A 141 6.38 -11.62 8.68
CA VAL A 141 6.76 -11.01 9.97
C VAL A 141 5.73 -9.98 10.43
N MET A 142 5.25 -9.15 9.52
CA MET A 142 4.21 -8.16 9.83
C MET A 142 2.89 -8.82 10.24
N SER A 143 2.52 -9.91 9.57
CA SER A 143 1.27 -10.64 9.84
C SER A 143 1.25 -11.32 11.21
N ASP A 144 2.41 -11.65 11.79
CA ASP A 144 2.51 -12.25 13.13
C ASP A 144 1.92 -11.36 14.22
N LYS A 145 2.04 -10.04 14.07
CA LYS A 145 1.46 -9.06 14.99
C LYS A 145 -0.07 -9.16 15.10
N PHE A 146 -0.70 -9.69 14.04
CA PHE A 146 -2.15 -9.87 13.94
C PHE A 146 -2.56 -11.33 14.07
N LYS A 147 -1.61 -12.28 14.24
CA LYS A 147 -1.83 -13.73 14.17
C LYS A 147 -2.50 -14.13 12.84
N ALA A 148 -2.08 -13.50 11.73
CA ALA A 148 -2.76 -13.53 10.44
C ALA A 148 -1.96 -14.24 9.34
N ARG A 149 -1.00 -15.12 9.67
CA ARG A 149 -0.21 -15.85 8.65
C ARG A 149 -1.06 -16.71 7.71
N GLU A 150 -2.03 -17.42 8.26
CA GLU A 150 -2.94 -18.26 7.46
C GLU A 150 -3.82 -17.39 6.55
N TRP A 151 -4.31 -16.26 7.08
CA TRP A 151 -5.06 -15.29 6.28
C TRP A 151 -4.21 -14.74 5.13
N VAL A 152 -2.96 -14.33 5.37
CA VAL A 152 -2.02 -13.86 4.32
C VAL A 152 -1.79 -14.96 3.28
N ALA A 153 -1.55 -16.20 3.70
CA ALA A 153 -1.35 -17.32 2.78
C ALA A 153 -2.60 -17.57 1.91
N ALA A 154 -3.79 -17.45 2.49
CA ALA A 154 -5.04 -17.57 1.73
C ALA A 154 -5.22 -16.44 0.69
N GLN A 155 -4.89 -15.18 1.04
CA GLN A 155 -4.94 -14.07 0.08
C GLN A 155 -3.96 -14.29 -1.08
N MET A 156 -2.74 -14.74 -0.79
CA MET A 156 -1.73 -15.04 -1.82
C MET A 156 -2.12 -16.22 -2.71
N GLY A 157 -2.81 -17.24 -2.16
CA GLY A 157 -3.25 -18.44 -2.90
C GLY A 157 -4.48 -18.20 -3.76
N ALA A 158 -5.35 -17.26 -3.40
CA ALA A 158 -6.57 -16.95 -4.15
C ALA A 158 -6.29 -16.28 -5.51
N ASN A 159 -5.06 -15.85 -5.77
CA ASN A 159 -4.63 -15.16 -6.99
C ASN A 159 -3.68 -16.00 -7.87
N GLN A 160 -3.55 -17.30 -7.60
CA GLN A 160 -2.87 -18.27 -8.46
C GLN A 160 -3.90 -19.05 -9.27
#